data_c72ec5ea61f2f68c58721bcebd77c850
#
_entry.id   c72ec5ea61f2f68c58721bcebd77c850
#
_cell.length_a   1.000
_cell.length_b   1.000
_cell.length_c   1.000
_cell.angle_alpha   90.00
_cell.angle_beta   90.00
_cell.angle_gamma   90.00
#
_symmetry.space_group_name_H-M   'P 1'
#
loop_
_entity.id
_entity.type
_entity.pdbx_description
1 polymer ?
#
loop_
_entity_poly.entity_id
_entity_poly.type
_entity_poly.pdbx_seq_one_letter_code
_entity_poly.pdbx_strand_id
1 'polypeptide(L)'
;MEWNKDGFEISTDPSRLQIDAIHSFLSEDSYWAQNRSREKTEIAIANSLNFGIYLDGRQIGFARVVSDFATFAYIGDVFVISEFQGRGLGAWLMEVIVSYPELQGLRRWVLATRDAHGLYEKFEFSGLRHPERWMEKTAPDAY
;
A
#
# COMPACT_ATOMS: atom_id res chain seq x y z
N MET A 1 13.34 -6.01 -6.49
CA MET A 1 13.83 -6.53 -5.21
C MET A 1 12.83 -7.48 -4.60
N GLU A 2 13.32 -8.45 -3.86
CA GLU A 2 12.48 -9.47 -3.27
C GLU A 2 12.93 -9.80 -1.84
N TRP A 3 11.98 -10.18 -0.99
CA TRP A 3 12.19 -10.57 0.39
C TRP A 3 11.42 -11.84 0.68
N ASN A 4 11.97 -12.71 1.52
CA ASN A 4 11.36 -13.98 1.87
C ASN A 4 11.26 -14.14 3.38
N LYS A 5 10.12 -14.65 3.86
CA LYS A 5 9.90 -14.92 5.27
C LYS A 5 8.80 -15.97 5.46
N ASP A 6 9.10 -17.05 6.14
CA ASP A 6 8.13 -18.10 6.50
C ASP A 6 7.31 -18.65 5.33
N GLY A 7 7.94 -18.77 4.16
CA GLY A 7 7.28 -19.24 2.94
C GLY A 7 6.56 -18.17 2.16
N PHE A 8 6.43 -16.97 2.69
CA PHE A 8 5.87 -15.81 1.97
C PHE A 8 6.97 -15.02 1.29
N GLU A 9 6.60 -14.35 0.22
CA GLU A 9 7.52 -13.54 -0.56
C GLU A 9 6.93 -12.17 -0.81
N ILE A 10 7.74 -11.11 -0.69
CA ILE A 10 7.38 -9.77 -1.13
C ILE A 10 8.23 -9.46 -2.36
N SER A 11 7.63 -8.86 -3.38
CA SER A 11 8.34 -8.44 -4.58
C SER A 11 7.86 -7.08 -5.06
N THR A 12 8.78 -6.29 -5.61
CA THR A 12 8.48 -5.03 -6.31
C THR A 12 8.45 -5.19 -7.82
N ASP A 13 8.60 -6.39 -8.35
CA ASP A 13 8.56 -6.67 -9.78
C ASP A 13 7.13 -6.48 -10.33
N PRO A 14 6.89 -5.47 -11.19
CA PRO A 14 5.55 -5.22 -11.72
C PRO A 14 4.99 -6.38 -12.54
N SER A 15 5.87 -7.19 -13.16
CA SER A 15 5.43 -8.32 -13.98
C SER A 15 4.78 -9.44 -13.16
N ARG A 16 5.01 -9.45 -11.84
CA ARG A 16 4.43 -10.44 -10.93
C ARG A 16 3.05 -10.05 -10.40
N LEU A 17 2.63 -8.81 -10.59
CA LEU A 17 1.35 -8.32 -10.06
C LEU A 17 0.17 -9.04 -10.74
N GLN A 18 -0.74 -9.50 -9.93
CA GLN A 18 -1.98 -10.16 -10.39
C GLN A 18 -3.10 -9.14 -10.35
N ILE A 19 -3.26 -8.40 -11.43
CA ILE A 19 -4.18 -7.25 -11.51
C ILE A 19 -5.61 -7.63 -11.18
N ASP A 20 -6.07 -8.81 -11.61
CA ASP A 20 -7.43 -9.26 -11.31
C ASP A 20 -7.66 -9.39 -9.81
N ALA A 21 -6.70 -9.98 -9.09
CA ALA A 21 -6.79 -10.14 -7.64
C ALA A 21 -6.75 -8.79 -6.92
N ILE A 22 -5.85 -7.90 -7.34
CA ILE A 22 -5.73 -6.56 -6.76
C ILE A 22 -7.01 -5.77 -6.96
N HIS A 23 -7.51 -5.72 -8.19
CA HIS A 23 -8.71 -4.95 -8.51
C HIS A 23 -9.94 -5.50 -7.81
N SER A 24 -10.09 -6.83 -7.79
CA SER A 24 -11.21 -7.48 -7.10
C SER A 24 -11.25 -7.09 -5.62
N PHE A 25 -10.12 -7.16 -4.92
CA PHE A 25 -10.08 -6.75 -3.52
C PHE A 25 -10.43 -5.27 -3.36
N LEU A 26 -9.80 -4.39 -4.13
CA LEU A 26 -9.99 -2.95 -3.97
C LEU A 26 -11.41 -2.51 -4.29
N SER A 27 -12.00 -3.00 -5.36
CA SER A 27 -13.33 -2.57 -5.78
C SER A 27 -14.47 -3.20 -4.97
N GLU A 28 -14.26 -4.39 -4.41
CA GLU A 28 -15.31 -5.16 -3.74
C GLU A 28 -15.16 -5.19 -2.22
N ASP A 29 -13.94 -5.37 -1.72
CA ASP A 29 -13.70 -5.64 -0.30
C ASP A 29 -13.13 -4.45 0.48
N SER A 30 -12.51 -3.47 -0.18
CA SER A 30 -11.99 -2.30 0.52
C SER A 30 -13.09 -1.26 0.77
N TYR A 31 -12.91 -0.45 1.83
CA TYR A 31 -13.82 0.66 2.08
C TYR A 31 -13.42 1.94 1.32
N TRP A 32 -12.14 2.04 0.89
CA TRP A 32 -11.60 3.27 0.30
C TRP A 32 -11.65 3.30 -1.23
N ALA A 33 -11.78 2.15 -1.87
CA ALA A 33 -11.72 2.04 -3.33
C ALA A 33 -12.91 1.27 -3.92
N GLN A 34 -14.04 1.21 -3.20
CA GLN A 34 -15.25 0.57 -3.72
C GLN A 34 -15.68 1.23 -5.02
N ASN A 35 -16.03 0.38 -5.99
CA ASN A 35 -16.49 0.81 -7.32
C ASN A 35 -15.41 1.51 -8.17
N ARG A 36 -14.14 1.51 -7.75
CA ARG A 36 -13.06 2.01 -8.61
C ARG A 36 -13.02 1.17 -9.88
N SER A 37 -12.94 1.82 -11.05
CA SER A 37 -12.86 1.10 -12.32
C SER A 37 -11.52 0.38 -12.46
N ARG A 38 -11.50 -0.70 -13.24
CA ARG A 38 -10.26 -1.42 -13.54
C ARG A 38 -9.24 -0.52 -14.22
N GLU A 39 -9.67 0.34 -15.12
CA GLU A 39 -8.80 1.31 -15.79
C GLU A 39 -8.08 2.20 -14.78
N LYS A 40 -8.79 2.73 -13.79
CA LYS A 40 -8.17 3.54 -12.74
C LYS A 40 -7.15 2.76 -11.93
N THR A 41 -7.45 1.53 -11.59
CA THR A 41 -6.51 0.64 -10.87
C THR A 41 -5.25 0.43 -11.71
N GLU A 42 -5.38 0.14 -12.99
CA GLU A 42 -4.24 -0.10 -13.88
C GLU A 42 -3.37 1.15 -14.03
N ILE A 43 -3.98 2.32 -14.21
CA ILE A 43 -3.26 3.59 -14.30
C ILE A 43 -2.51 3.88 -13.00
N ALA A 44 -3.18 3.70 -11.87
CA ALA A 44 -2.56 3.93 -10.55
C ALA A 44 -1.34 3.03 -10.35
N ILE A 45 -1.46 1.75 -10.67
CA ILE A 45 -0.36 0.79 -10.56
C ILE A 45 0.80 1.17 -11.48
N ALA A 46 0.50 1.54 -12.72
CA ALA A 46 1.54 1.91 -13.70
C ALA A 46 2.36 3.15 -13.27
N ASN A 47 1.80 4.00 -12.41
CA ASN A 47 2.44 5.24 -11.95
C ASN A 47 2.88 5.19 -10.49
N SER A 48 3.03 4.00 -9.93
CA SER A 48 3.37 3.83 -8.52
C SER A 48 4.49 2.79 -8.36
N LEU A 49 5.12 2.82 -7.20
CA LEU A 49 5.96 1.72 -6.74
C LEU A 49 5.05 0.74 -6.00
N ASN A 50 5.03 -0.51 -6.44
CA ASN A 50 4.10 -1.50 -5.93
C ASN A 50 4.81 -2.64 -5.22
N PHE A 51 4.22 -3.10 -4.12
CA PHE A 51 4.70 -4.22 -3.34
C PHE A 51 3.63 -5.29 -3.34
N GLY A 52 3.95 -6.49 -3.82
CA GLY A 52 3.04 -7.63 -3.74
C GLY A 52 3.53 -8.62 -2.69
N ILE A 53 2.61 -9.25 -1.98
CA ILE A 53 2.90 -10.38 -1.10
C ILE A 53 2.38 -11.63 -1.79
N TYR A 54 3.20 -12.68 -1.82
CA TYR A 54 2.89 -13.92 -2.54
C TYR A 54 3.08 -15.15 -1.66
N LEU A 55 2.22 -16.14 -1.86
CA LEU A 55 2.39 -17.48 -1.29
C LEU A 55 2.22 -18.48 -2.43
N ASP A 56 3.26 -19.29 -2.69
CA ASP A 56 3.25 -20.29 -3.76
C ASP A 56 2.79 -19.71 -5.11
N GLY A 57 3.26 -18.50 -5.42
CA GLY A 57 2.96 -17.82 -6.68
C GLY A 57 1.60 -17.09 -6.73
N ARG A 58 0.78 -17.22 -5.68
CA ARG A 58 -0.51 -16.50 -5.59
C ARG A 58 -0.32 -15.19 -4.83
N GLN A 59 -0.77 -14.09 -5.40
CA GLN A 59 -0.75 -12.82 -4.70
C GLN A 59 -1.82 -12.78 -3.60
N ILE A 60 -1.39 -12.50 -2.36
CA ILE A 60 -2.26 -12.49 -1.19
C ILE A 60 -2.25 -11.16 -0.45
N GLY A 61 -1.45 -10.20 -0.91
CA GLY A 61 -1.39 -8.87 -0.33
C GLY A 61 -0.78 -7.87 -1.28
N PHE A 62 -0.91 -6.59 -0.94
CA PHE A 62 -0.49 -5.50 -1.82
C PHE A 62 -0.29 -4.21 -1.03
N ALA A 63 0.58 -3.35 -1.54
CA ALA A 63 0.66 -1.94 -1.15
C ALA A 63 1.14 -1.12 -2.34
N ARG A 64 0.64 0.09 -2.45
CA ARG A 64 1.03 1.01 -3.49
C ARG A 64 1.64 2.25 -2.86
N VAL A 65 2.80 2.68 -3.36
CA VAL A 65 3.51 3.87 -2.87
C VAL A 65 3.63 4.86 -4.02
N VAL A 66 3.12 6.06 -3.80
CA VAL A 66 3.26 7.19 -4.73
C VAL A 66 4.36 8.08 -4.18
N SER A 67 5.43 8.29 -4.94
CA SER A 67 6.60 9.02 -4.47
C SER A 67 7.34 9.69 -5.61
N ASP A 68 7.98 10.82 -5.30
CA ASP A 68 8.97 11.42 -6.19
C ASP A 68 10.38 10.86 -5.93
N PHE A 69 10.52 9.95 -4.97
CA PHE A 69 11.79 9.34 -4.55
C PHE A 69 12.82 10.33 -4.00
N ALA A 70 12.39 11.53 -3.63
CA ALA A 70 13.28 12.58 -3.11
C ALA A 70 12.72 13.27 -1.87
N THR A 71 11.45 13.62 -1.88
CA THR A 71 10.87 14.45 -0.82
C THR A 71 9.68 13.85 -0.09
N PHE A 72 8.90 12.98 -0.75
CA PHE A 72 7.57 12.63 -0.29
C PHE A 72 7.17 11.22 -0.70
N ALA A 73 6.44 10.52 0.16
CA ALA A 73 5.79 9.26 -0.19
C ALA A 73 4.38 9.21 0.41
N TYR A 74 3.43 8.71 -0.37
CA TYR A 74 2.07 8.39 0.05
C TYR A 74 1.86 6.89 -0.06
N ILE A 75 1.43 6.26 1.02
CA ILE A 75 1.13 4.83 1.05
C ILE A 75 -0.37 4.65 0.94
N GLY A 76 -0.80 3.87 -0.04
CA GLY A 76 -2.21 3.59 -0.26
C GLY A 76 -2.46 2.18 -0.75
N ASP A 77 -3.72 1.82 -0.82
CA ASP A 77 -4.19 0.52 -1.32
C ASP A 77 -3.53 -0.67 -0.61
N VAL A 78 -3.28 -0.56 0.69
CA VAL A 78 -2.64 -1.60 1.50
C VAL A 78 -3.67 -2.64 1.90
N PHE A 79 -3.41 -3.91 1.58
CA PHE A 79 -4.27 -4.99 2.04
C PHE A 79 -3.54 -6.32 2.16
N VAL A 80 -4.07 -7.19 3.01
CA VAL A 80 -3.77 -8.62 3.06
C VAL A 80 -5.14 -9.29 3.02
N ILE A 81 -5.31 -10.31 2.17
CA ILE A 81 -6.60 -11.00 2.07
C ILE A 81 -6.94 -11.69 3.40
N SER A 82 -8.24 -11.80 3.69
CA SER A 82 -8.72 -12.22 5.02
C SER A 82 -8.17 -13.55 5.50
N GLU A 83 -8.00 -14.51 4.59
CA GLU A 83 -7.39 -15.83 4.87
C GLU A 83 -6.03 -15.76 5.56
N PHE A 84 -5.25 -14.71 5.29
CA PHE A 84 -3.88 -14.57 5.75
C PHE A 84 -3.68 -13.43 6.76
N GLN A 85 -4.75 -12.80 7.20
CA GLN A 85 -4.68 -11.78 8.25
C GLN A 85 -4.32 -12.41 9.60
N GLY A 86 -3.74 -11.60 10.50
CA GLY A 86 -3.37 -12.06 11.83
C GLY A 86 -2.05 -12.83 11.87
N ARG A 87 -1.26 -12.82 10.81
CA ARG A 87 0.03 -13.52 10.74
C ARG A 87 1.23 -12.57 10.68
N GLY A 88 1.03 -11.27 10.92
CA GLY A 88 2.10 -10.30 10.91
C GLY A 88 2.55 -9.86 9.51
N LEU A 89 1.81 -10.21 8.45
CA LEU A 89 2.20 -9.87 7.07
C LEU A 89 2.10 -8.37 6.80
N GLY A 90 1.10 -7.70 7.36
CA GLY A 90 0.98 -6.25 7.23
C GLY A 90 2.16 -5.52 7.85
N ALA A 91 2.59 -5.94 9.03
CA ALA A 91 3.75 -5.37 9.70
C ALA A 91 5.04 -5.62 8.91
N TRP A 92 5.21 -6.82 8.39
CA TRP A 92 6.36 -7.16 7.55
C TRP A 92 6.39 -6.33 6.28
N LEU A 93 5.23 -6.16 5.64
CA LEU A 93 5.11 -5.31 4.44
C LEU A 93 5.55 -3.88 4.74
N MET A 94 5.09 -3.31 5.86
CA MET A 94 5.49 -1.96 6.26
C MET A 94 6.98 -1.86 6.56
N GLU A 95 7.55 -2.85 7.23
CA GLU A 95 8.98 -2.90 7.48
C GLU A 95 9.78 -2.85 6.17
N VAL A 96 9.36 -3.63 5.17
CA VAL A 96 9.98 -3.64 3.84
C VAL A 96 9.84 -2.28 3.16
N ILE A 97 8.66 -1.68 3.19
CA ILE A 97 8.40 -0.40 2.54
C ILE A 97 9.26 0.72 3.15
N VAL A 98 9.25 0.87 4.48
CA VAL A 98 9.97 1.98 5.11
C VAL A 98 11.49 1.82 5.03
N SER A 99 11.99 0.62 4.79
CA SER A 99 13.40 0.35 4.60
C SER A 99 13.83 0.25 3.13
N TYR A 100 12.89 0.44 2.20
CA TYR A 100 13.20 0.33 0.77
C TYR A 100 14.27 1.35 0.37
N PRO A 101 15.35 0.92 -0.32
CA PRO A 101 16.52 1.80 -0.56
C PRO A 101 16.20 3.11 -1.25
N GLU A 102 15.33 3.11 -2.25
CA GLU A 102 14.98 4.30 -3.01
C GLU A 102 14.03 5.26 -2.28
N LEU A 103 13.51 4.86 -1.14
CA LEU A 103 12.61 5.67 -0.32
C LEU A 103 13.27 6.25 0.92
N GLN A 104 14.59 6.22 1.00
CA GLN A 104 15.31 6.78 2.14
C GLN A 104 15.55 8.28 1.98
N GLY A 105 15.62 8.99 3.11
CA GLY A 105 15.90 10.43 3.11
C GLY A 105 14.73 11.31 2.71
N LEU A 106 13.51 10.78 2.63
CA LEU A 106 12.33 11.56 2.33
C LEU A 106 11.98 12.46 3.52
N ARG A 107 11.54 13.67 3.22
CA ARG A 107 11.11 14.60 4.26
C ARG A 107 9.81 14.15 4.94
N ARG A 108 8.92 13.49 4.20
CA ARG A 108 7.59 13.16 4.70
C ARG A 108 7.01 11.90 4.07
N TRP A 109 6.42 11.10 4.92
CA TRP A 109 5.56 9.99 4.53
C TRP A 109 4.17 10.29 5.02
N VAL A 110 3.15 10.05 4.21
CA VAL A 110 1.76 10.19 4.63
C VAL A 110 0.94 8.97 4.23
N LEU A 111 -0.09 8.71 4.99
CA LEU A 111 -1.13 7.74 4.68
C LEU A 111 -2.41 8.15 5.37
N ALA A 112 -3.52 7.57 4.94
CA ALA A 112 -4.79 7.71 5.62
C ALA A 112 -5.32 6.32 5.94
N THR A 113 -5.84 6.13 7.14
CA THR A 113 -6.45 4.87 7.56
C THR A 113 -7.64 5.15 8.46
N ARG A 114 -8.67 4.32 8.34
CA ARG A 114 -9.84 4.40 9.21
C ARG A 114 -9.62 3.65 10.52
N ASP A 115 -8.92 2.52 10.45
CA ASP A 115 -8.95 1.53 11.53
C ASP A 115 -7.61 0.82 11.81
N ALA A 116 -6.52 1.22 11.16
CA ALA A 116 -5.23 0.54 11.31
C ALA A 116 -4.13 1.43 11.92
N HIS A 117 -4.51 2.46 12.67
CA HIS A 117 -3.54 3.39 13.29
C HIS A 117 -2.49 2.66 14.12
N GLY A 118 -2.90 1.62 14.88
CA GLY A 118 -1.98 0.87 15.71
C GLY A 118 -0.87 0.16 14.94
N LEU A 119 -1.15 -0.29 13.73
CA LEU A 119 -0.13 -0.88 12.86
C LEU A 119 0.90 0.17 12.46
N TYR A 120 0.43 1.30 11.96
CA TYR A 120 1.32 2.32 11.41
C TYR A 120 2.12 3.06 12.48
N GLU A 121 1.57 3.21 13.69
CA GLU A 121 2.28 3.80 14.82
C GLU A 121 3.57 3.04 15.16
N LYS A 122 3.62 1.75 14.91
CA LYS A 122 4.83 0.93 15.11
C LYS A 122 5.97 1.32 14.17
N PHE A 123 5.67 2.06 13.11
CA PHE A 123 6.63 2.51 12.11
C PHE A 123 6.78 4.04 12.13
N GLU A 124 6.52 4.65 13.30
CA GLU A 124 6.72 6.07 13.56
C GLU A 124 5.70 6.99 12.86
N PHE A 125 4.60 6.45 12.36
CA PHE A 125 3.50 7.27 11.88
C PHE A 125 2.67 7.79 13.06
N SER A 126 2.27 9.03 12.97
CA SER A 126 1.42 9.69 13.99
C SER A 126 0.44 10.62 13.30
N GLY A 127 -0.46 11.23 14.04
CA GLY A 127 -1.28 12.32 13.49
C GLY A 127 -0.38 13.40 12.90
N LEU A 128 -0.90 14.16 11.95
CA LEU A 128 -0.13 15.24 11.33
C LEU A 128 0.40 16.20 12.39
N ARG A 129 1.68 16.57 12.26
CA ARG A 129 2.33 17.49 13.22
C ARG A 129 1.66 18.86 13.24
N HIS A 130 1.20 19.32 12.07
CA HIS A 130 0.53 20.59 11.89
C HIS A 130 -0.69 20.40 11.00
N PRO A 131 -1.76 19.77 11.53
CA PRO A 131 -2.95 19.47 10.72
C PRO A 131 -3.57 20.73 10.12
N GLU A 132 -3.43 21.88 10.80
CA GLU A 132 -3.93 23.16 10.32
C GLU A 132 -3.27 23.66 9.04
N ARG A 133 -2.16 23.04 8.62
CA ARG A 133 -1.45 23.40 7.39
C ARG A 133 -1.89 22.55 6.19
N TRP A 134 -2.68 21.51 6.44
CA TRP A 134 -3.07 20.56 5.40
C TRP A 134 -4.47 20.89 4.90
N MET A 135 -4.64 20.79 3.60
CA MET A 135 -5.92 20.97 2.93
C MET A 135 -6.13 19.83 1.94
N GLU A 136 -7.37 19.44 1.76
CA GLU A 136 -7.73 18.45 0.76
C GLU A 136 -8.82 18.98 -0.15
N LYS A 137 -8.86 18.45 -1.36
CA LYS A 137 -9.97 18.64 -2.28
C LYS A 137 -10.44 17.24 -2.67
N THR A 138 -11.65 16.91 -2.29
CA THR A 138 -12.20 15.59 -2.57
C THR A 138 -13.14 15.62 -3.78
N ALA A 139 -13.29 14.47 -4.41
CA ALA A 139 -14.27 14.23 -5.46
C ALA A 139 -15.01 12.93 -5.11
N PRO A 140 -16.00 12.99 -4.19
CA PRO A 140 -16.65 11.78 -3.68
C PRO A 140 -17.37 10.97 -4.76
N ASP A 141 -17.69 11.56 -5.89
CA ASP A 141 -18.35 10.87 -7.00
C ASP A 141 -17.37 10.31 -8.03
N ALA A 142 -16.06 10.34 -7.77
CA ALA A 142 -15.06 9.83 -8.71
C ALA A 142 -15.16 8.29 -8.87
N TYR A 143 -15.54 7.58 -7.83
CA TYR A 143 -15.87 6.15 -7.83
C TYR A 143 -16.51 5.70 -6.53
#